data_15c03a37834a642293203b0e227fb265
#
_entry.id   15c03a37834a642293203b0e227fb265
#
_cell.length_a   1.000
_cell.length_b   1.000
_cell.length_c   1.000
_cell.angle_alpha   90.00
_cell.angle_beta   90.00
_cell.angle_gamma   90.00
#
_symmetry.space_group_name_H-M   'P 1'
#
loop_
_entity.id
_entity.type
_entity.pdbx_description
1 polymer ?
#
loop_
_entity_poly.entity_id
_entity_poly.type
_entity_poly.pdbx_seq_one_letter_code
_entity_poly.pdbx_strand_id
1 'polypeptide(L)'
;MWLPEPEPGTSVCLGFDGSDFDDWTALKGETREGLVFTPRYGADRLPTIWNPKESPGERTPRSEVADAVAECFDRYDVRRFYCDPPRFETDIDEWAVQFGEDRVVEWPTYRPKQMHEALERFVADLSEGRISHDGCPITASHMANARKLTRGSRYVIGKPNDHQKIDATMATVLAHEAAADVRAAGWIVAKPNRRMVVR
;
A
#
# COMPACT_ATOMS: atom_id res chain seq x y z
N MET A 1 0.49 -3.39 -20.43
CA MET A 1 0.27 -4.80 -19.98
C MET A 1 0.40 -4.79 -18.46
N TRP A 2 -0.56 -5.40 -17.75
CA TRP A 2 -0.48 -5.53 -16.28
C TRP A 2 0.37 -6.76 -15.94
N LEU A 3 1.48 -6.54 -15.24
CA LEU A 3 2.45 -7.58 -14.90
C LEU A 3 1.91 -8.53 -13.82
N PRO A 4 2.43 -9.76 -13.73
CA PRO A 4 2.15 -10.65 -12.61
C PRO A 4 2.70 -10.09 -11.30
N GLU A 5 2.13 -10.57 -10.20
CA GLU A 5 2.62 -10.26 -8.86
C GLU A 5 3.99 -10.90 -8.60
N PRO A 6 4.72 -10.39 -7.59
CA PRO A 6 5.91 -11.06 -7.09
C PRO A 6 5.62 -12.50 -6.63
N GLU A 7 6.64 -13.35 -6.70
CA GLU A 7 6.53 -14.74 -6.25
C GLU A 7 6.22 -14.85 -4.75
N PRO A 8 5.49 -15.88 -4.31
CA PRO A 8 5.28 -16.14 -2.89
C PRO A 8 6.60 -16.20 -2.11
N GLY A 9 6.59 -15.63 -0.90
CA GLY A 9 7.78 -15.50 -0.06
C GLY A 9 8.69 -14.32 -0.40
N THR A 10 8.36 -13.53 -1.43
CA THR A 10 9.07 -12.28 -1.70
C THR A 10 8.95 -11.33 -0.51
N SER A 11 10.06 -10.72 -0.11
CA SER A 11 10.09 -9.74 0.96
C SER A 11 9.57 -8.40 0.44
N VAL A 12 8.52 -7.87 1.09
CA VAL A 12 7.79 -6.67 0.65
C VAL A 12 7.46 -5.73 1.80
N CYS A 13 7.17 -4.48 1.46
CA CYS A 13 6.46 -3.55 2.34
C CYS A 13 5.08 -3.24 1.73
N LEU A 14 4.11 -2.93 2.59
CA LEU A 14 2.74 -2.64 2.19
C LEU A 14 2.35 -1.21 2.57
N GLY A 15 1.39 -0.65 1.85
CA GLY A 15 0.78 0.64 2.12
C GLY A 15 -0.73 0.56 1.92
N PHE A 16 -1.49 1.13 2.84
CA PHE A 16 -2.94 1.09 2.87
C PHE A 16 -3.54 2.49 3.02
N ASP A 17 -4.50 2.80 2.17
CA ASP A 17 -5.33 3.99 2.23
C ASP A 17 -6.80 3.56 2.13
N GLY A 18 -7.57 3.79 3.18
CA GLY A 18 -8.92 3.26 3.35
C GLY A 18 -10.01 4.32 3.48
N SER A 19 -11.17 4.03 2.90
CA SER A 19 -12.39 4.82 3.06
C SER A 19 -13.60 3.89 3.19
N ASP A 20 -14.60 4.30 3.97
CA ASP A 20 -15.86 3.56 4.10
C ASP A 20 -16.80 3.78 2.91
N PHE A 21 -16.84 5.03 2.40
CA PHE A 21 -17.80 5.52 1.41
C PHE A 21 -17.03 6.29 0.33
N ASP A 22 -17.65 7.02 -0.51
CA ASP A 22 -17.19 7.97 -1.54
C ASP A 22 -15.81 7.75 -2.15
N ASP A 23 -14.75 7.67 -1.35
CA ASP A 23 -13.39 7.39 -1.79
C ASP A 23 -13.10 5.89 -1.83
N TRP A 24 -12.14 5.48 -2.63
CA TRP A 24 -11.80 4.07 -2.76
C TRP A 24 -10.89 3.61 -1.62
N THR A 25 -10.82 2.31 -1.44
CA THR A 25 -9.84 1.68 -0.56
C THR A 25 -8.79 1.00 -1.41
N ALA A 26 -7.52 1.13 -1.04
CA ALA A 26 -6.42 0.52 -1.77
C ALA A 26 -5.34 -0.04 -0.84
N LEU A 27 -4.84 -1.23 -1.21
CA LEU A 27 -3.65 -1.84 -0.63
C LEU A 27 -2.62 -2.03 -1.73
N LYS A 28 -1.41 -1.55 -1.51
CA LYS A 28 -0.29 -1.63 -2.47
C LYS A 28 0.91 -2.27 -1.79
N GLY A 29 1.78 -2.88 -2.61
CA GLY A 29 3.05 -3.43 -2.14
C GLY A 29 4.24 -2.86 -2.89
N GLU A 30 5.40 -2.90 -2.24
CA GLU A 30 6.68 -2.61 -2.86
C GLU A 30 7.71 -3.66 -2.46
N THR A 31 8.44 -4.20 -3.43
CA THR A 31 9.54 -5.12 -3.19
C THR A 31 10.81 -4.37 -2.77
N ARG A 32 11.80 -5.12 -2.28
CA ARG A 32 13.11 -4.58 -1.93
C ARG A 32 13.76 -3.82 -3.10
N GLU A 33 13.57 -4.32 -4.32
CA GLU A 33 14.18 -3.81 -5.56
C GLU A 33 13.41 -2.60 -6.13
N GLY A 34 12.31 -2.16 -5.49
CA GLY A 34 11.54 -1.00 -5.91
C GLY A 34 10.43 -1.30 -6.93
N LEU A 35 10.01 -2.57 -7.08
CA LEU A 35 8.81 -2.88 -7.86
C LEU A 35 7.56 -2.58 -7.01
N VAL A 36 6.81 -1.56 -7.40
CA VAL A 36 5.49 -1.27 -6.85
C VAL A 36 4.45 -2.12 -7.57
N PHE A 37 3.60 -2.79 -6.82
CA PHE A 37 2.59 -3.69 -7.37
C PHE A 37 1.26 -3.61 -6.61
N THR A 38 0.21 -4.10 -7.24
CA THR A 38 -1.11 -4.27 -6.67
C THR A 38 -1.27 -5.75 -6.28
N PRO A 39 -1.27 -6.10 -4.99
CA PRO A 39 -1.58 -7.46 -4.57
C PRO A 39 -2.94 -7.90 -5.13
N ARG A 40 -3.11 -9.20 -5.29
CA ARG A 40 -4.38 -9.81 -5.72
C ARG A 40 -4.81 -10.85 -4.72
N TYR A 41 -6.08 -10.90 -4.40
CA TYR A 41 -6.64 -11.76 -3.38
C TYR A 41 -7.79 -12.63 -3.89
N GLY A 42 -8.12 -13.63 -3.11
CA GLY A 42 -9.20 -14.57 -3.38
C GLY A 42 -8.93 -15.51 -4.57
N ALA A 43 -9.88 -16.39 -4.81
CA ALA A 43 -9.78 -17.39 -5.88
C ALA A 43 -9.73 -16.75 -7.29
N ASP A 44 -10.44 -15.64 -7.47
CA ASP A 44 -10.52 -14.92 -8.74
C ASP A 44 -9.36 -13.92 -8.95
N ARG A 45 -8.44 -13.85 -8.02
CA ARG A 45 -7.26 -12.95 -8.06
C ARG A 45 -7.64 -11.50 -8.33
N LEU A 46 -8.65 -10.99 -7.60
CA LEU A 46 -9.11 -9.60 -7.69
C LEU A 46 -8.03 -8.64 -7.16
N PRO A 47 -7.90 -7.44 -7.74
CA PRO A 47 -6.96 -6.44 -7.26
C PRO A 47 -7.38 -5.91 -5.89
N THR A 48 -6.43 -5.63 -5.02
CA THR A 48 -6.65 -5.01 -3.71
C THR A 48 -6.96 -3.52 -3.83
N ILE A 49 -7.93 -3.19 -4.65
CA ILE A 49 -8.46 -1.84 -4.87
C ILE A 49 -9.99 -1.95 -4.94
N TRP A 50 -10.68 -1.36 -3.98
CA TRP A 50 -12.13 -1.48 -3.82
C TRP A 50 -12.82 -0.14 -4.11
N ASN A 51 -13.79 -0.18 -5.02
CA ASN A 51 -14.73 0.91 -5.26
C ASN A 51 -15.98 0.68 -4.42
N PRO A 52 -16.27 1.48 -3.40
CA PRO A 52 -17.43 1.25 -2.54
C PRO A 52 -18.74 1.23 -3.32
N LYS A 53 -18.86 1.96 -4.43
CA LYS A 53 -20.05 1.98 -5.29
C LYS A 53 -20.35 0.66 -6.02
N GLU A 54 -19.37 -0.22 -6.09
CA GLU A 54 -19.52 -1.57 -6.69
C GLU A 54 -19.90 -2.62 -5.63
N SER A 55 -19.94 -2.23 -4.36
CA SER A 55 -20.21 -3.12 -3.24
C SER A 55 -21.64 -2.91 -2.69
N PRO A 56 -22.25 -3.92 -2.07
CA PRO A 56 -23.57 -3.81 -1.44
C PRO A 56 -23.61 -2.66 -0.42
N GLY A 57 -24.63 -1.82 -0.52
CA GLY A 57 -24.83 -0.66 0.36
C GLY A 57 -23.84 0.47 0.12
N GLU A 58 -23.14 0.47 -1.00
CA GLU A 58 -22.15 1.49 -1.41
C GLU A 58 -21.09 1.74 -0.33
N ARG A 59 -20.60 0.65 0.27
CA ARG A 59 -19.59 0.67 1.33
C ARG A 59 -18.43 -0.25 0.98
N THR A 60 -17.24 0.12 1.45
CA THR A 60 -16.06 -0.76 1.36
C THR A 60 -16.32 -2.08 2.10
N PRO A 61 -16.12 -3.24 1.44
CA PRO A 61 -16.36 -4.55 2.04
C PRO A 61 -15.22 -4.91 3.00
N ARG A 62 -15.31 -4.45 4.26
CA ARG A 62 -14.24 -4.57 5.27
C ARG A 62 -13.74 -6.00 5.49
N SER A 63 -14.63 -6.99 5.44
CA SER A 63 -14.24 -8.40 5.55
C SER A 63 -13.33 -8.83 4.41
N GLU A 64 -13.64 -8.42 3.17
CA GLU A 64 -12.77 -8.73 2.02
C GLU A 64 -11.43 -8.01 2.10
N VAL A 65 -11.42 -6.77 2.63
CA VAL A 65 -10.17 -6.03 2.89
C VAL A 65 -9.32 -6.78 3.92
N ALA A 66 -9.92 -7.24 5.01
CA ALA A 66 -9.22 -8.01 6.04
C ALA A 66 -8.67 -9.34 5.50
N ASP A 67 -9.46 -10.06 4.70
CA ASP A 67 -9.05 -11.31 4.04
C ASP A 67 -7.87 -11.05 3.08
N ALA A 68 -7.92 -9.97 2.31
CA ALA A 68 -6.85 -9.59 1.39
C ALA A 68 -5.55 -9.20 2.13
N VAL A 69 -5.64 -8.50 3.26
CA VAL A 69 -4.49 -8.21 4.13
C VAL A 69 -3.91 -9.52 4.68
N ALA A 70 -4.74 -10.42 5.19
CA ALA A 70 -4.30 -11.72 5.70
C ALA A 70 -3.59 -12.54 4.60
N GLU A 71 -4.16 -12.60 3.39
CA GLU A 71 -3.55 -13.28 2.25
C GLU A 71 -2.18 -12.67 1.87
N CYS A 72 -2.01 -11.35 1.98
CA CYS A 72 -0.71 -10.72 1.76
C CYS A 72 0.34 -11.16 2.77
N PHE A 73 -0.03 -11.25 4.05
CA PHE A 73 0.88 -11.74 5.10
C PHE A 73 1.19 -13.23 4.99
N ASP A 74 0.25 -14.04 4.50
CA ASP A 74 0.48 -15.46 4.22
C ASP A 74 1.37 -15.68 3.00
N ARG A 75 1.21 -14.83 1.97
CA ARG A 75 1.88 -14.97 0.69
C ARG A 75 3.29 -14.38 0.67
N TYR A 76 3.49 -13.26 1.35
CA TYR A 76 4.73 -12.47 1.31
C TYR A 76 5.44 -12.42 2.66
N ASP A 77 6.75 -12.18 2.64
CA ASP A 77 7.50 -11.78 3.83
C ASP A 77 7.32 -10.26 4.04
N VAL A 78 6.19 -9.89 4.67
CA VAL A 78 5.85 -8.48 4.92
C VAL A 78 6.75 -7.91 6.02
N ARG A 79 7.57 -6.91 5.65
CA ARG A 79 8.55 -6.28 6.55
C ARG A 79 7.97 -5.07 7.29
N ARG A 80 7.11 -4.32 6.62
CA ARG A 80 6.45 -3.13 7.16
C ARG A 80 5.13 -2.91 6.43
N PHE A 81 4.14 -2.45 7.14
CA PHE A 81 2.83 -2.12 6.59
C PHE A 81 2.40 -0.77 7.16
N TYR A 82 2.41 0.29 6.33
CA TYR A 82 1.95 1.62 6.71
C TYR A 82 0.49 1.82 6.32
N CYS A 83 -0.33 2.19 7.30
CA CYS A 83 -1.76 2.34 7.16
C CYS A 83 -2.21 3.75 7.51
N ASP A 84 -2.97 4.41 6.62
CA ASP A 84 -3.64 5.67 6.98
C ASP A 84 -4.82 5.38 7.90
N PRO A 85 -4.83 5.93 9.15
CA PRO A 85 -5.77 5.49 10.16
C PRO A 85 -7.22 5.92 9.96
N PRO A 86 -7.58 7.08 9.35
CA PRO A 86 -8.96 7.55 9.34
C PRO A 86 -9.96 6.49 8.88
N ARG A 87 -10.95 6.19 9.74
CA ARG A 87 -12.04 5.21 9.54
C ARG A 87 -11.64 3.73 9.57
N PHE A 88 -10.34 3.40 9.65
CA PHE A 88 -9.83 2.03 9.74
C PHE A 88 -9.02 1.78 11.03
N GLU A 89 -9.13 2.66 12.03
CA GLU A 89 -8.36 2.56 13.28
C GLU A 89 -8.52 1.18 13.93
N THR A 90 -9.76 0.68 14.06
CA THR A 90 -10.03 -0.63 14.66
C THR A 90 -9.44 -1.78 13.84
N ASP A 91 -9.58 -1.73 12.51
CA ASP A 91 -9.02 -2.77 11.63
C ASP A 91 -7.49 -2.79 11.71
N ILE A 92 -6.86 -1.61 11.76
CA ILE A 92 -5.40 -1.47 11.88
C ILE A 92 -4.91 -2.02 13.21
N ASP A 93 -5.62 -1.74 14.32
CA ASP A 93 -5.32 -2.31 15.63
C ASP A 93 -5.43 -3.84 15.62
N GLU A 94 -6.47 -4.40 15.00
CA GLU A 94 -6.65 -5.84 14.84
C GLU A 94 -5.52 -6.46 14.02
N TRP A 95 -5.13 -5.82 12.91
CA TRP A 95 -3.99 -6.27 12.10
C TRP A 95 -2.67 -6.18 12.86
N ALA A 96 -2.48 -5.13 13.66
CA ALA A 96 -1.28 -4.98 14.49
C ALA A 96 -1.17 -6.09 15.55
N VAL A 97 -2.29 -6.44 16.19
CA VAL A 97 -2.36 -7.58 17.12
C VAL A 97 -2.07 -8.91 16.41
N GLN A 98 -2.62 -9.10 15.20
CA GLN A 98 -2.50 -10.36 14.46
C GLN A 98 -1.12 -10.55 13.83
N PHE A 99 -0.54 -9.51 13.25
CA PHE A 99 0.68 -9.60 12.43
C PHE A 99 1.92 -8.98 13.06
N GLY A 100 1.76 -8.26 14.16
CA GLY A 100 2.83 -7.63 14.94
C GLY A 100 2.83 -6.09 14.83
N GLU A 101 2.84 -5.43 15.99
CA GLU A 101 2.86 -3.96 16.11
C GLU A 101 4.14 -3.32 15.53
N ASP A 102 5.21 -4.09 15.43
CA ASP A 102 6.46 -3.66 14.80
C ASP A 102 6.37 -3.63 13.26
N ARG A 103 5.40 -4.33 12.68
CA ARG A 103 5.16 -4.39 11.23
C ARG A 103 4.01 -3.53 10.78
N VAL A 104 2.86 -3.61 11.47
CA VAL A 104 1.67 -2.82 11.14
C VAL A 104 1.70 -1.53 11.94
N VAL A 105 1.79 -0.42 11.24
CA VAL A 105 2.03 0.90 11.85
C VAL A 105 1.10 1.94 11.24
N GLU A 106 0.39 2.66 12.10
CA GLU A 106 -0.35 3.85 11.68
C GLU A 106 0.59 4.89 11.08
N TRP A 107 0.23 5.35 9.88
CA TRP A 107 0.97 6.39 9.18
C TRP A 107 0.01 7.49 8.68
N PRO A 108 -0.31 8.49 9.52
CA PRO A 108 -1.31 9.52 9.21
C PRO A 108 -0.91 10.41 8.02
N THR A 109 -1.65 10.32 6.91
CA THR A 109 -1.39 11.09 5.67
C THR A 109 -1.76 12.57 5.82
N TYR A 110 -2.61 12.91 6.79
CA TYR A 110 -3.02 14.29 7.09
C TYR A 110 -1.93 15.14 7.77
N ARG A 111 -0.77 14.59 8.10
CA ARG A 111 0.38 15.32 8.68
C ARG A 111 1.22 15.97 7.55
N PRO A 112 1.13 17.30 7.31
CA PRO A 112 1.69 17.90 6.08
C PRO A 112 3.21 17.80 5.98
N LYS A 113 3.94 17.84 7.09
CA LYS A 113 5.41 17.71 7.08
C LYS A 113 5.83 16.31 6.65
N GLN A 114 5.28 15.31 7.32
CA GLN A 114 5.58 13.90 7.08
C GLN A 114 5.20 13.50 5.64
N MET A 115 3.99 13.90 5.20
CA MET A 115 3.52 13.62 3.84
C MET A 115 4.38 14.31 2.77
N HIS A 116 4.81 15.53 3.01
CA HIS A 116 5.70 16.24 2.11
C HIS A 116 7.04 15.51 1.94
N GLU A 117 7.66 15.08 3.04
CA GLU A 117 8.95 14.37 3.03
C GLU A 117 8.84 13.02 2.29
N ALA A 118 7.74 12.28 2.48
CA ALA A 118 7.46 11.05 1.75
C ALA A 118 7.28 11.29 0.25
N LEU A 119 6.55 12.34 -0.12
CA LEU A 119 6.34 12.71 -1.53
C LEU A 119 7.62 13.17 -2.22
N GLU A 120 8.48 13.96 -1.55
CA GLU A 120 9.78 14.36 -2.08
C GLU A 120 10.65 13.13 -2.39
N ARG A 121 10.68 12.16 -1.47
CA ARG A 121 11.40 10.89 -1.65
C ARG A 121 10.82 10.09 -2.82
N PHE A 122 9.51 9.90 -2.83
CA PHE A 122 8.81 9.16 -3.90
C PHE A 122 9.10 9.75 -5.28
N VAL A 123 8.98 11.08 -5.43
CA VAL A 123 9.24 11.78 -6.69
C VAL A 123 10.72 11.68 -7.10
N ALA A 124 11.64 11.79 -6.16
CA ALA A 124 13.07 11.63 -6.44
C ALA A 124 13.37 10.21 -6.94
N ASP A 125 12.88 9.19 -6.24
CA ASP A 125 13.13 7.78 -6.57
C ASP A 125 12.47 7.39 -7.90
N LEU A 126 11.29 7.94 -8.19
CA LEU A 126 10.63 7.77 -9.49
C LEU A 126 11.44 8.41 -10.62
N SER A 127 11.94 9.65 -10.41
CA SER A 127 12.71 10.39 -11.40
C SER A 127 14.08 9.76 -11.70
N GLU A 128 14.67 9.09 -10.72
CA GLU A 128 15.94 8.40 -10.85
C GLU A 128 15.80 6.94 -11.31
N GLY A 129 14.58 6.48 -11.59
CA GLY A 129 14.31 5.12 -12.06
C GLY A 129 14.52 4.04 -10.99
N ARG A 130 14.52 4.40 -9.71
CA ARG A 130 14.59 3.44 -8.59
C ARG A 130 13.26 2.74 -8.32
N ILE A 131 12.16 3.27 -8.85
CA ILE A 131 10.82 2.70 -8.77
C ILE A 131 10.43 2.17 -10.14
N SER A 132 9.95 0.94 -10.18
CA SER A 132 9.23 0.34 -11.29
C SER A 132 7.80 -0.01 -10.83
N HIS A 133 6.89 -0.31 -11.76
CA HIS A 133 5.50 -0.62 -11.42
C HIS A 133 4.93 -1.77 -12.25
N ASP A 134 3.89 -2.41 -11.73
CA ASP A 134 3.21 -3.54 -12.35
C ASP A 134 2.36 -3.19 -13.58
N GLY A 135 2.14 -1.91 -13.86
CA GLY A 135 1.28 -1.45 -14.94
C GLY A 135 -0.22 -1.56 -14.64
N CYS A 136 -0.64 -1.63 -13.37
CA CYS A 136 -2.04 -1.63 -12.97
C CYS A 136 -2.77 -0.39 -13.52
N PRO A 137 -3.82 -0.57 -14.36
CA PRO A 137 -4.50 0.56 -15.04
C PRO A 137 -5.25 1.47 -14.05
N ILE A 138 -5.76 0.91 -12.95
CA ILE A 138 -6.44 1.69 -11.91
C ILE A 138 -5.43 2.59 -11.20
N THR A 139 -4.28 2.05 -10.80
CA THR A 139 -3.20 2.84 -10.19
C THR A 139 -2.71 3.94 -11.13
N ALA A 140 -2.54 3.63 -12.42
CA ALA A 140 -2.14 4.63 -13.41
C ALA A 140 -3.17 5.77 -13.54
N SER A 141 -4.47 5.45 -13.50
CA SER A 141 -5.54 6.45 -13.50
C SER A 141 -5.51 7.32 -12.24
N HIS A 142 -5.38 6.72 -11.06
CA HIS A 142 -5.29 7.44 -9.79
C HIS A 142 -4.04 8.32 -9.73
N MET A 143 -2.92 7.85 -10.25
CA MET A 143 -1.67 8.62 -10.36
C MET A 143 -1.84 9.83 -11.29
N ALA A 144 -2.50 9.65 -12.42
CA ALA A 144 -2.80 10.75 -13.36
C ALA A 144 -3.76 11.79 -12.78
N ASN A 145 -4.60 11.42 -11.81
CA ASN A 145 -5.51 12.32 -11.11
C ASN A 145 -4.81 13.15 -10.02
N ALA A 146 -3.72 12.66 -9.45
CA ALA A 146 -3.05 13.34 -8.34
C ALA A 146 -2.56 14.72 -8.72
N ARG A 147 -2.79 15.70 -7.86
CA ARG A 147 -2.37 17.09 -8.03
C ARG A 147 -1.57 17.56 -6.83
N LYS A 148 -0.49 18.28 -7.09
CA LYS A 148 0.30 18.96 -6.07
C LYS A 148 -0.50 20.10 -5.47
N LEU A 149 -0.73 20.04 -4.16
CA LEU A 149 -1.42 21.08 -3.38
C LEU A 149 -0.42 21.74 -2.43
N THR A 150 -0.10 23.01 -2.68
CA THR A 150 0.84 23.78 -1.86
C THR A 150 0.25 24.09 -0.48
N ARG A 151 1.05 23.92 0.57
CA ARG A 151 0.74 24.22 1.97
C ARG A 151 1.93 24.99 2.60
N GLY A 152 1.96 26.30 2.40
CA GLY A 152 3.12 27.13 2.77
C GLY A 152 4.36 26.74 1.93
N SER A 153 5.46 26.40 2.61
CA SER A 153 6.70 25.92 1.96
C SER A 153 6.65 24.43 1.58
N ARG A 154 5.56 23.71 1.91
CA ARG A 154 5.38 22.29 1.65
C ARG A 154 4.31 22.05 0.61
N TYR A 155 4.22 20.81 0.14
CA TYR A 155 3.08 20.37 -0.64
C TYR A 155 2.63 18.98 -0.18
N VAL A 156 1.38 18.67 -0.46
CA VAL A 156 0.77 17.36 -0.36
C VAL A 156 0.14 17.02 -1.71
N ILE A 157 -0.34 15.80 -1.90
CA ILE A 157 -1.18 15.48 -3.06
C ILE A 157 -2.65 15.53 -2.68
N GLY A 158 -3.48 15.85 -3.66
CA GLY A 158 -4.92 15.83 -3.53
C GLY A 158 -5.60 15.58 -4.87
N LYS A 159 -6.89 15.33 -4.82
CA LYS A 159 -7.74 15.12 -6.00
C LYS A 159 -8.25 16.47 -6.54
N PRO A 160 -8.39 16.63 -7.87
CA PRO A 160 -8.91 17.86 -8.47
C PRO A 160 -10.40 18.10 -8.15
N ASN A 161 -11.16 17.03 -8.00
CA ASN A 161 -12.58 17.00 -7.65
C ASN A 161 -12.95 15.62 -7.06
N ASP A 162 -14.16 15.47 -6.54
CA ASP A 162 -14.60 14.25 -5.84
C ASP A 162 -14.77 13.02 -6.75
N HIS A 163 -14.85 13.20 -8.05
CA HIS A 163 -14.97 12.10 -9.02
C HIS A 163 -13.63 11.50 -9.41
N GLN A 164 -12.55 12.26 -9.26
CA GLN A 164 -11.19 11.80 -9.59
C GLN A 164 -10.50 11.26 -8.35
N LYS A 165 -10.37 9.97 -8.29
CA LYS A 165 -9.79 9.25 -7.13
C LYS A 165 -8.27 9.18 -7.19
N ILE A 166 -7.63 9.15 -6.01
CA ILE A 166 -6.17 9.10 -5.85
C ILE A 166 -5.72 8.06 -4.82
N ASP A 167 -6.64 7.28 -4.29
CA ASP A 167 -6.42 6.38 -3.14
C ASP A 167 -5.33 5.34 -3.43
N ALA A 168 -5.33 4.73 -4.63
CA ALA A 168 -4.25 3.83 -5.04
C ALA A 168 -2.88 4.53 -5.15
N THR A 169 -2.85 5.84 -5.44
CA THR A 169 -1.63 6.64 -5.41
C THR A 169 -1.17 6.84 -3.98
N MET A 170 -2.09 7.18 -3.07
CA MET A 170 -1.77 7.36 -1.66
C MET A 170 -1.22 6.07 -1.05
N ALA A 171 -1.90 4.94 -1.24
CA ALA A 171 -1.41 3.64 -0.81
C ALA A 171 -0.04 3.29 -1.42
N THR A 172 0.23 3.68 -2.68
CA THR A 172 1.55 3.52 -3.32
C THR A 172 2.63 4.32 -2.61
N VAL A 173 2.36 5.58 -2.26
CA VAL A 173 3.31 6.42 -1.52
C VAL A 173 3.59 5.84 -0.14
N LEU A 174 2.58 5.31 0.54
CA LEU A 174 2.72 4.63 1.84
C LEU A 174 3.57 3.36 1.75
N ALA A 175 3.36 2.53 0.72
CA ALA A 175 4.17 1.33 0.49
C ALA A 175 5.64 1.69 0.24
N HIS A 176 5.88 2.75 -0.56
CA HIS A 176 7.23 3.25 -0.84
C HIS A 176 7.91 3.81 0.40
N GLU A 177 7.21 4.59 1.21
CA GLU A 177 7.72 5.13 2.46
C GLU A 177 8.09 4.02 3.45
N ALA A 178 7.21 3.01 3.60
CA ALA A 178 7.50 1.82 4.40
C ALA A 178 8.74 1.08 3.90
N ALA A 179 8.88 0.93 2.57
CA ALA A 179 10.04 0.29 1.96
C ALA A 179 11.32 1.12 2.13
N ALA A 180 11.25 2.45 2.03
CA ALA A 180 12.37 3.35 2.26
C ALA A 180 12.90 3.25 3.69
N ASP A 181 12.01 3.24 4.68
CA ASP A 181 12.39 3.08 6.09
C ASP A 181 13.03 1.72 6.37
N VAL A 182 12.48 0.64 5.78
CA VAL A 182 13.07 -0.71 5.92
C VAL A 182 14.43 -0.80 5.21
N ARG A 183 14.62 -0.15 4.05
CA ARG A 183 15.94 -0.06 3.37
C ARG A 183 16.94 0.68 4.24
N ALA A 184 16.55 1.81 4.84
CA ALA A 184 17.40 2.59 5.75
C ALA A 184 17.81 1.78 6.99
N ALA A 185 16.93 0.89 7.47
CA ALA A 185 17.22 -0.03 8.57
C ALA A 185 18.02 -1.29 8.15
N GLY A 186 18.38 -1.42 6.85
CA GLY A 186 19.23 -2.50 6.33
C GLY A 186 18.48 -3.66 5.68
N TRP A 187 17.16 -3.61 5.54
CA TRP A 187 16.28 -4.63 4.92
C TRP A 187 16.78 -6.08 5.10
N ILE A 188 16.74 -6.57 6.33
CA ILE A 188 17.18 -7.93 6.65
C ILE A 188 16.14 -8.92 6.14
N VAL A 189 16.49 -9.71 5.14
CA VAL A 189 15.65 -10.84 4.68
C VAL A 189 15.85 -12.02 5.63
N ALA A 190 14.77 -12.51 6.23
CA ALA A 190 14.83 -13.73 7.03
C ALA A 190 15.31 -14.88 6.14
N LYS A 191 16.34 -15.62 6.57
CA LYS A 191 16.76 -16.81 5.84
C LYS A 191 15.58 -17.80 5.81
N PRO A 192 15.25 -18.38 4.65
CA PRO A 192 14.18 -19.37 4.59
C PRO A 192 14.51 -20.51 5.56
N ASN A 193 13.58 -20.77 6.46
CA ASN A 193 13.71 -21.87 7.42
C ASN A 193 13.70 -23.17 6.59
N ARG A 194 14.88 -23.74 6.32
CA ARG A 194 14.99 -25.07 5.71
C ARG A 194 14.37 -26.07 6.67
N ARG A 195 13.08 -26.36 6.50
CA ARG A 195 12.50 -27.56 7.11
C ARG A 195 13.32 -28.73 6.61
N MET A 196 14.12 -29.32 7.50
CA MET A 196 14.74 -30.61 7.22
C MET A 196 13.60 -31.61 7.01
N VAL A 197 13.44 -32.06 5.76
CA VAL A 197 12.64 -33.23 5.47
C VAL A 197 13.50 -34.40 5.94
N VAL A 198 13.23 -34.92 7.14
CA VAL A 198 13.75 -36.19 7.58
C VAL A 198 13.04 -37.26 6.77
N ARG A 199 13.80 -37.94 5.90
CA ARG A 199 13.37 -39.14 5.18
C ARG A 199 13.37 -40.35 6.11
#